data_232766f8a491460fcd6b293722252a77
#
_entry.id   232766f8a491460fcd6b293722252a77
#
_cell.length_a   1.000
_cell.length_b   1.000
_cell.length_c   1.000
_cell.angle_alpha   90.00
_cell.angle_beta   90.00
_cell.angle_gamma   90.00
#
_symmetry.space_group_name_H-M   'P 1'
#
loop_
_entity.id
_entity.type
_entity.pdbx_description
1 polymer ?
#
loop_
_entity_poly.entity_id
_entity_poly.type
_entity_poly.pdbx_seq_one_letter_code
_entity_poly.pdbx_strand_id
1 'polypeptide(L)'
;MAKNKFVSTLGNVDYTENLMVTNKSALDPNLDLFYKIGNRVNSGHSQKGYKPTESIVALAKNALVSDKELAVKIIGWSRSVRQGAGVRQHMRDILLSGAISMNEIDWEWFKIQGYWKDIFFFDPAKLKSMVLLDILQTIKKALDEEDNLILKWLPRKKKNKGHQNNQWIFSIREFLKLSAKEYRQICSSFKTTETYMCAGKWEAIDYNGVPSVCMNKNKTAFYKHDEARIKAHIEAAKEHKVVNGKVAKINVDALYPHQIIMPLIDHSGWGDRNWINEKASSDKVKFAEAQWSQLKDKFQSDKKILVAGDTSGSMSGEPICISIALTVYCAERITGAFHNFACTFSGRPSFIEFEDSDSLVDKIQKIPEIVSNTNFEAIFDLILHKAIAENIPNTDMPEMILVISDMQFDYCTDNPNYTAMEMIRAKYEKVGYAMPQIVFWNVRNSSGVPATANQSGVVLFSGASVNSIKQAIEGEFNPMKAMLRVVDKEEFNFLKNGVFEERGVD
;
A
#
# COMPACT_ATOMS: atom_id res chain seq x y z
N MET A 1 -10.10 -2.26 33.53
CA MET A 1 -10.17 -3.71 33.76
C MET A 1 -10.11 -4.42 32.42
N ALA A 2 -9.12 -5.25 32.17
CA ALA A 2 -9.07 -6.09 30.97
C ALA A 2 -10.27 -7.04 30.97
N LYS A 3 -11.05 -7.05 29.88
CA LYS A 3 -12.17 -7.99 29.74
C LYS A 3 -11.62 -9.42 29.72
N ASN A 4 -12.30 -10.33 30.43
CA ASN A 4 -11.97 -11.76 30.37
C ASN A 4 -11.98 -12.22 28.90
N LYS A 5 -10.94 -12.95 28.47
CA LYS A 5 -10.73 -13.35 27.07
C LYS A 5 -11.91 -14.19 26.53
N PHE A 6 -12.49 -15.05 27.35
CA PHE A 6 -13.69 -15.82 27.00
C PHE A 6 -14.90 -14.90 26.75
N VAL A 7 -15.14 -13.90 27.63
CA VAL A 7 -16.26 -12.95 27.47
C VAL A 7 -16.07 -12.06 26.23
N SER A 8 -14.82 -11.75 25.87
CA SER A 8 -14.55 -10.95 24.66
C SER A 8 -14.83 -11.72 23.35
N THR A 9 -14.76 -13.06 23.37
CA THR A 9 -15.09 -13.87 22.19
C THR A 9 -16.60 -13.99 21.95
N LEU A 10 -17.43 -13.95 22.99
CA LEU A 10 -18.89 -14.13 22.89
C LEU A 10 -19.61 -13.03 22.09
N GLY A 11 -19.01 -11.87 21.91
CA GLY A 11 -19.59 -10.75 21.17
C GLY A 11 -18.79 -10.33 19.93
N ASN A 12 -17.83 -11.15 19.48
CA ASN A 12 -16.91 -10.82 18.39
C ASN A 12 -17.47 -11.14 16.99
N VAL A 13 -18.77 -11.32 16.85
CA VAL A 13 -19.41 -11.59 15.56
C VAL A 13 -19.81 -10.28 14.90
N ASP A 14 -19.48 -10.12 13.62
CA ASP A 14 -19.91 -9.06 12.72
C ASP A 14 -20.36 -9.66 11.41
N TYR A 15 -20.83 -8.81 10.49
CA TYR A 15 -21.25 -9.24 9.17
C TYR A 15 -20.63 -8.32 8.12
N THR A 16 -20.26 -8.90 6.98
CA THR A 16 -19.89 -8.12 5.80
C THR A 16 -21.10 -7.35 5.26
N GLU A 17 -20.91 -6.43 4.34
CA GLU A 17 -22.03 -5.74 3.64
C GLU A 17 -22.99 -6.75 2.99
N ASN A 18 -22.48 -7.93 2.61
CA ASN A 18 -23.20 -9.01 1.95
C ASN A 18 -23.58 -10.16 2.92
N LEU A 19 -23.64 -9.87 4.21
CA LEU A 19 -24.14 -10.75 5.28
C LEU A 19 -23.31 -12.01 5.60
N MET A 20 -22.07 -12.13 5.12
CA MET A 20 -21.17 -13.18 5.57
C MET A 20 -20.72 -12.93 7.00
N VAL A 21 -20.67 -13.98 7.81
CA VAL A 21 -20.16 -13.92 9.19
C VAL A 21 -18.66 -13.60 9.18
N THR A 22 -18.28 -12.55 9.91
CA THR A 22 -16.90 -12.12 10.11
C THR A 22 -16.66 -11.76 11.58
N ASN A 23 -15.45 -11.35 11.94
CA ASN A 23 -15.14 -10.90 13.28
C ASN A 23 -15.17 -9.36 13.36
N LYS A 24 -15.61 -8.81 14.48
CA LYS A 24 -15.48 -7.37 14.79
C LYS A 24 -14.02 -6.96 14.95
N SER A 25 -13.21 -7.85 15.49
CA SER A 25 -11.82 -7.63 15.87
C SER A 25 -11.04 -8.94 15.73
N ALA A 26 -9.77 -8.84 15.46
CA ALA A 26 -8.82 -9.96 15.54
C ALA A 26 -8.57 -10.43 17.00
N LEU A 27 -9.21 -9.81 18.00
CA LEU A 27 -9.01 -10.00 19.45
C LEU A 27 -7.59 -9.59 19.91
N ASP A 28 -6.91 -8.82 19.11
CA ASP A 28 -5.64 -8.16 19.43
C ASP A 28 -5.64 -6.73 18.86
N PRO A 29 -5.48 -5.68 19.69
CA PRO A 29 -5.57 -4.31 19.23
C PRO A 29 -4.47 -3.89 18.25
N ASN A 30 -3.27 -4.47 18.35
CA ASN A 30 -2.17 -4.18 17.43
C ASN A 30 -2.42 -4.81 16.06
N LEU A 31 -2.94 -6.04 16.04
CA LEU A 31 -3.31 -6.70 14.79
C LEU A 31 -4.50 -6.00 14.10
N ASP A 32 -5.50 -5.54 14.87
CA ASP A 32 -6.60 -4.75 14.32
C ASP A 32 -6.10 -3.46 13.68
N LEU A 33 -5.16 -2.77 14.32
CA LEU A 33 -4.52 -1.59 13.77
C LEU A 33 -3.75 -1.93 12.49
N PHE A 34 -2.89 -2.95 12.52
CA PHE A 34 -2.07 -3.38 11.37
C PHE A 34 -2.93 -3.70 10.14
N TYR A 35 -4.02 -4.44 10.34
CA TYR A 35 -4.90 -4.87 9.25
C TYR A 35 -5.71 -3.73 8.60
N LYS A 36 -5.83 -2.59 9.28
CA LYS A 36 -6.58 -1.44 8.78
C LYS A 36 -5.68 -0.28 8.32
N ILE A 37 -4.56 -0.03 9.00
CA ILE A 37 -3.75 1.17 8.81
C ILE A 37 -3.00 1.21 7.47
N GLY A 38 -2.77 0.05 6.84
CA GLY A 38 -2.10 -0.07 5.53
C GLY A 38 -2.93 0.46 4.37
N ASN A 39 -4.24 0.58 4.53
CA ASN A 39 -5.15 1.03 3.49
C ASN A 39 -5.18 2.56 3.38
N ARG A 40 -5.29 3.06 2.15
CA ARG A 40 -5.43 4.49 1.89
C ARG A 40 -6.84 4.97 2.22
N VAL A 41 -6.95 6.23 2.66
CA VAL A 41 -8.24 6.92 2.71
C VAL A 41 -8.59 7.35 1.29
N ASN A 42 -9.64 6.76 0.70
CA ASN A 42 -10.16 7.22 -0.58
C ASN A 42 -10.89 8.56 -0.37
N SER A 43 -10.30 9.64 -0.87
CA SER A 43 -10.86 11.00 -0.82
C SER A 43 -12.08 11.22 -1.73
N GLY A 44 -12.52 10.19 -2.49
CA GLY A 44 -13.50 10.32 -3.57
C GLY A 44 -14.91 9.81 -3.30
N HIS A 45 -15.12 8.91 -2.36
CA HIS A 45 -16.44 8.38 -2.05
C HIS A 45 -16.68 8.44 -0.53
N SER A 46 -17.05 9.63 -0.05
CA SER A 46 -17.64 9.72 1.28
C SER A 46 -19.03 9.11 1.22
N GLN A 47 -19.18 7.86 1.62
CA GLN A 47 -20.46 7.42 2.14
C GLN A 47 -20.80 8.38 3.30
N LYS A 48 -21.95 9.06 3.17
CA LYS A 48 -22.42 10.02 4.19
C LYS A 48 -22.33 9.37 5.57
N GLY A 49 -21.43 9.85 6.43
CA GLY A 49 -21.32 9.42 7.82
C GLY A 49 -20.05 8.63 8.19
N TYR A 50 -19.26 8.13 7.24
CA TYR A 50 -18.00 7.43 7.55
C TYR A 50 -16.85 8.42 7.62
N LYS A 51 -16.17 8.44 8.78
CA LYS A 51 -14.92 9.19 8.97
C LYS A 51 -13.77 8.18 9.20
N PRO A 52 -13.12 7.67 8.15
CA PRO A 52 -12.09 6.63 8.26
C PRO A 52 -10.98 6.99 9.23
N THR A 53 -10.62 8.25 9.25
CA THR A 53 -9.58 8.80 10.10
C THR A 53 -9.89 8.64 11.60
N GLU A 54 -11.13 8.93 12.02
CA GLU A 54 -11.52 8.77 13.43
C GLU A 54 -11.42 7.30 13.88
N SER A 55 -11.79 6.35 13.03
CA SER A 55 -11.68 4.92 13.34
C SER A 55 -10.24 4.46 13.50
N ILE A 56 -9.32 4.91 12.62
CA ILE A 56 -7.89 4.58 12.70
C ILE A 56 -7.25 5.19 13.94
N VAL A 57 -7.60 6.43 14.31
CA VAL A 57 -7.12 7.06 15.54
C VAL A 57 -7.60 6.29 16.78
N ALA A 58 -8.84 5.81 16.78
CA ALA A 58 -9.36 4.98 17.87
C ALA A 58 -8.62 3.64 17.99
N LEU A 59 -8.40 2.95 16.87
CA LEU A 59 -7.60 1.72 16.82
C LEU A 59 -6.16 1.96 17.30
N ALA A 60 -5.53 3.05 16.85
CA ALA A 60 -4.18 3.41 17.29
C ALA A 60 -4.11 3.66 18.80
N LYS A 61 -5.11 4.35 19.40
CA LYS A 61 -5.17 4.55 20.85
C LYS A 61 -5.30 3.23 21.60
N ASN A 62 -6.14 2.32 21.13
CA ASN A 62 -6.29 1.00 21.75
C ASN A 62 -4.98 0.18 21.66
N ALA A 63 -4.31 0.20 20.51
CA ALA A 63 -3.04 -0.48 20.29
C ALA A 63 -1.93 0.10 21.18
N LEU A 64 -1.83 1.44 21.29
CA LEU A 64 -0.84 2.12 22.14
C LEU A 64 -1.02 1.81 23.64
N VAL A 65 -2.25 1.53 24.07
CA VAL A 65 -2.53 1.10 25.46
C VAL A 65 -2.18 -0.39 25.66
N SER A 66 -2.38 -1.22 24.63
CA SER A 66 -2.09 -2.66 24.69
C SER A 66 -0.61 -2.96 24.69
N ASP A 67 0.10 -2.42 23.68
CA ASP A 67 1.56 -2.52 23.51
C ASP A 67 2.04 -1.30 22.73
N LYS A 68 2.63 -0.32 23.46
CA LYS A 68 3.04 0.97 22.89
C LYS A 68 4.14 0.79 21.85
N GLU A 69 5.13 -0.06 22.11
CA GLU A 69 6.27 -0.25 21.22
C GLU A 69 5.84 -0.84 19.89
N LEU A 70 5.07 -1.91 19.92
CA LEU A 70 4.54 -2.56 18.73
C LEU A 70 3.61 -1.61 17.95
N ALA A 71 2.72 -0.89 18.63
CA ALA A 71 1.84 0.09 18.00
C ALA A 71 2.62 1.20 17.28
N VAL A 72 3.71 1.71 17.87
CA VAL A 72 4.59 2.70 17.25
C VAL A 72 5.24 2.12 15.98
N LYS A 73 5.76 0.90 16.04
CA LYS A 73 6.34 0.21 14.88
C LYS A 73 5.30 0.00 13.75
N ILE A 74 4.06 -0.36 14.09
CA ILE A 74 2.95 -0.47 13.11
C ILE A 74 2.65 0.88 12.45
N ILE A 75 2.56 1.96 13.22
CA ILE A 75 2.31 3.30 12.71
C ILE A 75 3.48 3.76 11.81
N GLY A 76 4.72 3.51 12.21
CA GLY A 76 5.91 3.79 11.43
C GLY A 76 5.95 3.00 10.12
N TRP A 77 5.65 1.69 10.16
CA TRP A 77 5.51 0.86 8.97
C TRP A 77 4.45 1.41 8.02
N SER A 78 3.30 1.80 8.54
CA SER A 78 2.22 2.33 7.69
C SER A 78 2.68 3.55 6.90
N ARG A 79 3.55 4.38 7.49
CA ARG A 79 4.07 5.61 6.86
C ARG A 79 5.30 5.39 6.00
N SER A 80 6.14 4.42 6.30
CA SER A 80 7.38 4.18 5.56
C SER A 80 7.10 3.99 4.07
N VAL A 81 7.73 4.85 3.24
CA VAL A 81 7.54 4.82 1.77
C VAL A 81 8.46 3.83 1.09
N ARG A 82 9.48 3.35 1.78
CA ARG A 82 10.53 2.49 1.21
C ARG A 82 10.28 1.02 1.49
N GLN A 83 9.81 0.70 2.68
CA GLN A 83 9.70 -0.66 3.17
C GLN A 83 8.29 -1.00 3.69
N GLY A 84 7.45 0.02 3.91
CA GLY A 84 6.11 -0.14 4.46
C GLY A 84 4.98 0.13 3.47
N ALA A 85 3.81 0.47 4.02
CA ALA A 85 2.60 0.72 3.24
C ALA A 85 2.59 2.09 2.53
N GLY A 86 3.37 3.06 2.98
CA GLY A 86 3.49 4.39 2.37
C GLY A 86 2.27 5.30 2.51
N VAL A 87 1.41 5.04 3.49
CA VAL A 87 0.19 5.82 3.75
C VAL A 87 0.53 7.06 4.58
N ARG A 88 0.14 8.26 4.13
CA ARG A 88 0.50 9.51 4.81
C ARG A 88 -0.47 9.93 5.87
N GLN A 89 -1.77 9.81 5.57
CA GLN A 89 -2.81 10.49 6.34
C GLN A 89 -2.90 9.95 7.75
N HIS A 90 -2.89 8.65 7.92
CA HIS A 90 -3.11 8.00 9.21
C HIS A 90 -2.10 8.44 10.29
N MET A 91 -0.81 8.42 9.99
CA MET A 91 0.20 8.87 10.94
C MET A 91 0.00 10.34 11.35
N ARG A 92 -0.32 11.23 10.39
CA ARG A 92 -0.58 12.64 10.67
C ARG A 92 -1.76 12.83 11.61
N ASP A 93 -2.86 12.10 11.36
CA ASP A 93 -4.07 12.18 12.16
C ASP A 93 -3.85 11.63 13.58
N ILE A 94 -3.09 10.54 13.71
CA ILE A 94 -2.71 9.97 15.00
C ILE A 94 -1.88 10.98 15.81
N LEU A 95 -0.87 11.61 15.19
CA LEU A 95 -0.03 12.62 15.84
C LEU A 95 -0.84 13.88 16.22
N LEU A 96 -1.73 14.36 15.34
CA LEU A 96 -2.62 15.51 15.65
C LEU A 96 -3.61 15.19 16.76
N SER A 97 -4.03 13.95 16.92
CA SER A 97 -4.95 13.54 17.99
C SER A 97 -4.33 13.60 19.39
N GLY A 98 -3.01 13.76 19.47
CA GLY A 98 -2.27 13.72 20.74
C GLY A 98 -2.14 12.31 21.34
N ALA A 99 -2.45 11.26 20.57
CA ALA A 99 -2.29 9.88 21.03
C ALA A 99 -0.81 9.52 21.31
N ILE A 100 0.11 10.20 20.64
CA ILE A 100 1.55 10.15 20.86
C ILE A 100 2.04 11.57 21.12
N SER A 101 2.88 11.76 22.13
CA SER A 101 3.48 13.07 22.44
C SER A 101 4.48 13.47 21.35
N MET A 102 4.34 14.67 20.80
CA MET A 102 5.28 15.19 19.81
C MET A 102 6.69 15.42 20.37
N ASN A 103 6.85 15.50 21.70
CA ASN A 103 8.17 15.60 22.34
C ASN A 103 8.96 14.28 22.26
N GLU A 104 8.25 13.16 22.14
CA GLU A 104 8.86 11.82 22.03
C GLU A 104 9.36 11.49 20.62
N ILE A 105 8.98 12.29 19.61
CA ILE A 105 9.25 11.99 18.19
C ILE A 105 10.70 12.29 17.85
N ASP A 106 11.36 11.33 17.18
CA ASP A 106 12.59 11.56 16.42
C ASP A 106 12.25 12.16 15.04
N TRP A 107 12.44 13.47 14.90
CA TRP A 107 12.12 14.17 13.65
C TRP A 107 13.06 13.82 12.50
N GLU A 108 14.25 13.27 12.76
CA GLU A 108 15.15 12.76 11.71
C GLU A 108 14.60 11.51 11.03
N TRP A 109 13.78 10.72 11.73
CA TRP A 109 13.13 9.57 11.16
C TRP A 109 12.33 9.91 9.88
N PHE A 110 11.69 11.09 9.82
CA PHE A 110 10.95 11.54 8.65
C PHE A 110 11.84 11.82 7.43
N LYS A 111 13.11 12.14 7.63
CA LYS A 111 14.10 12.28 6.55
C LYS A 111 14.36 10.93 5.87
N ILE A 112 14.38 9.84 6.63
CA ILE A 112 14.79 8.50 6.18
C ILE A 112 13.56 7.69 5.68
N GLN A 113 12.53 7.58 6.49
CA GLN A 113 11.38 6.70 6.25
C GLN A 113 10.13 7.45 5.75
N GLY A 114 10.02 8.72 6.07
CA GLY A 114 8.91 9.59 5.67
C GLY A 114 9.28 10.59 4.57
N TYR A 115 8.72 11.78 4.72
CA TYR A 115 9.00 12.94 3.87
C TYR A 115 9.05 14.22 4.68
N TRP A 116 9.88 15.18 4.31
CA TRP A 116 9.89 16.53 4.86
C TRP A 116 8.50 17.21 4.87
N LYS A 117 7.63 16.89 3.93
CA LYS A 117 6.24 17.36 3.93
C LYS A 117 5.41 16.89 5.11
N ASP A 118 5.78 15.82 5.77
CA ASP A 118 5.06 15.35 6.95
C ASP A 118 5.33 16.28 8.13
N ILE A 119 6.56 16.80 8.24
CA ILE A 119 6.94 17.82 9.22
C ILE A 119 6.22 19.14 8.92
N PHE A 120 6.29 19.63 7.68
CA PHE A 120 5.66 20.88 7.28
C PHE A 120 4.12 20.81 7.20
N PHE A 121 3.53 19.67 7.47
CA PHE A 121 2.09 19.51 7.61
C PHE A 121 1.58 20.13 8.92
N PHE A 122 2.37 20.14 9.97
CA PHE A 122 1.99 20.73 11.25
C PHE A 122 2.05 22.27 11.19
N ASP A 123 1.16 22.92 11.93
CA ASP A 123 1.16 24.39 12.07
C ASP A 123 2.20 24.78 13.16
N PRO A 124 3.30 25.45 12.81
CA PRO A 124 4.36 25.77 13.78
C PRO A 124 3.88 26.68 14.92
N ALA A 125 2.84 27.47 14.71
CA ALA A 125 2.24 28.30 15.76
C ALA A 125 1.49 27.51 16.84
N LYS A 126 1.14 26.25 16.55
CA LYS A 126 0.44 25.34 17.47
C LYS A 126 1.38 24.34 18.13
N LEU A 127 2.64 24.30 17.73
CA LEU A 127 3.63 23.44 18.34
C LEU A 127 4.15 24.03 19.65
N LYS A 128 4.43 23.17 20.65
CA LYS A 128 5.16 23.59 21.83
C LYS A 128 6.56 24.07 21.47
N SER A 129 7.10 25.06 22.17
CA SER A 129 8.40 25.67 21.84
C SER A 129 9.55 24.65 21.74
N MET A 130 9.59 23.65 22.61
CA MET A 130 10.59 22.59 22.56
C MET A 130 10.49 21.73 21.29
N VAL A 131 9.25 21.35 20.89
CA VAL A 131 9.04 20.59 19.66
C VAL A 131 9.44 21.39 18.43
N LEU A 132 9.05 22.67 18.38
CA LEU A 132 9.44 23.57 17.29
C LEU A 132 10.95 23.71 17.19
N LEU A 133 11.64 23.88 18.34
CA LEU A 133 13.09 23.99 18.38
C LEU A 133 13.77 22.71 17.85
N ASP A 134 13.32 21.55 18.26
CA ASP A 134 13.82 20.24 17.83
C ASP A 134 13.67 20.06 16.29
N ILE A 135 12.51 20.39 15.76
CA ILE A 135 12.29 20.39 14.30
C ILE A 135 13.22 21.38 13.58
N LEU A 136 13.40 22.58 14.12
CA LEU A 136 14.27 23.59 13.51
C LEU A 136 15.76 23.15 13.53
N GLN A 137 16.19 22.47 14.58
CA GLN A 137 17.52 21.85 14.65
C GLN A 137 17.69 20.75 13.59
N THR A 138 16.69 19.88 13.42
CA THR A 138 16.68 18.86 12.37
C THR A 138 16.74 19.47 10.96
N ILE A 139 16.02 20.57 10.72
CA ILE A 139 16.08 21.31 9.45
C ILE A 139 17.49 21.90 9.25
N LYS A 140 18.07 22.53 10.30
CA LYS A 140 19.42 23.09 10.22
C LYS A 140 20.45 22.02 9.87
N LYS A 141 20.44 20.91 10.59
CA LYS A 141 21.32 19.77 10.34
C LYS A 141 21.23 19.29 8.88
N ALA A 142 20.00 19.11 8.35
CA ALA A 142 19.80 18.69 6.97
C ALA A 142 20.32 19.71 5.95
N LEU A 143 20.24 21.01 6.26
CA LEU A 143 20.81 22.06 5.40
C LEU A 143 22.34 22.07 5.46
N ASP A 144 22.92 21.86 6.63
CA ASP A 144 24.38 21.78 6.83
C ASP A 144 24.96 20.51 6.13
N GLU A 145 24.19 19.43 6.05
CA GLU A 145 24.51 18.19 5.33
C GLU A 145 24.22 18.24 3.81
N GLU A 146 23.78 19.38 3.29
CA GLU A 146 23.40 19.59 1.88
C GLU A 146 22.33 18.60 1.37
N ASP A 147 21.38 18.18 2.23
CA ASP A 147 20.29 17.30 1.85
C ASP A 147 19.40 17.95 0.75
N ASN A 148 19.50 17.44 -0.45
CA ASN A 148 18.72 17.93 -1.59
C ASN A 148 17.19 17.80 -1.39
N LEU A 149 16.71 16.87 -0.56
CA LEU A 149 15.28 16.72 -0.30
C LEU A 149 14.74 17.85 0.57
N ILE A 150 15.50 18.36 1.56
CA ILE A 150 15.06 19.54 2.33
C ILE A 150 14.97 20.76 1.41
N LEU A 151 15.96 21.00 0.54
CA LEU A 151 15.94 22.11 -0.42
C LEU A 151 14.72 22.07 -1.34
N LYS A 152 14.32 20.87 -1.78
CA LYS A 152 13.10 20.64 -2.57
C LYS A 152 11.83 21.01 -1.81
N TRP A 153 11.75 20.66 -0.52
CA TRP A 153 10.51 20.71 0.26
C TRP A 153 10.39 21.91 1.19
N LEU A 154 11.44 22.73 1.37
CA LEU A 154 11.34 23.96 2.15
C LEU A 154 10.08 24.74 1.78
N PRO A 155 9.32 25.23 2.77
CA PRO A 155 8.08 25.97 2.53
C PRO A 155 8.27 27.19 1.61
N ARG A 156 7.39 27.32 0.62
CA ARG A 156 7.37 28.46 -0.29
C ARG A 156 6.25 29.42 0.12
N LYS A 157 6.48 30.72 -0.03
CA LYS A 157 5.53 31.79 0.32
C LYS A 157 4.17 31.57 -0.37
N LYS A 158 3.10 31.67 0.37
CA LYS A 158 1.71 31.63 -0.13
C LYS A 158 1.07 33.02 -0.05
N LYS A 159 0.13 33.30 -0.99
CA LYS A 159 -0.61 34.58 -1.04
C LYS A 159 -1.43 34.80 0.24
N ASN A 160 -2.10 33.77 0.74
CA ASN A 160 -2.80 33.82 2.03
C ASN A 160 -1.78 34.01 3.16
N LYS A 161 -1.83 35.16 3.84
CA LYS A 161 -0.88 35.52 4.91
C LYS A 161 -0.92 34.54 6.10
N GLY A 162 -2.09 34.00 6.45
CA GLY A 162 -2.29 33.05 7.54
C GLY A 162 -1.91 31.60 7.18
N HIS A 163 -1.45 31.34 5.96
CA HIS A 163 -1.08 29.98 5.58
C HIS A 163 0.15 29.49 6.37
N GLN A 164 0.08 28.27 6.93
CA GLN A 164 1.15 27.67 7.76
C GLN A 164 2.54 27.70 7.11
N ASN A 165 2.65 27.64 5.77
CA ASN A 165 3.93 27.79 5.08
C ASN A 165 4.61 29.13 5.41
N ASN A 166 3.85 30.22 5.52
CA ASN A 166 4.42 31.53 5.82
C ASN A 166 4.93 31.60 7.25
N GLN A 167 4.27 30.91 8.17
CA GLN A 167 4.70 30.77 9.56
C GLN A 167 5.97 29.91 9.66
N TRP A 168 6.04 28.79 8.93
CA TRP A 168 7.28 28.00 8.82
C TRP A 168 8.45 28.82 8.26
N ILE A 169 8.22 29.61 7.19
CA ILE A 169 9.25 30.50 6.64
C ILE A 169 9.74 31.47 7.69
N PHE A 170 8.84 32.06 8.48
CA PHE A 170 9.21 32.97 9.56
C PHE A 170 10.05 32.25 10.61
N SER A 171 9.59 31.13 11.16
CA SER A 171 10.30 30.36 12.21
C SER A 171 11.69 29.92 11.75
N ILE A 172 11.81 29.39 10.51
CA ILE A 172 13.10 28.92 9.97
C ILE A 172 14.06 30.11 9.80
N ARG A 173 13.59 31.24 9.27
CA ARG A 173 14.42 32.42 9.06
C ARG A 173 14.91 33.04 10.37
N GLU A 174 14.05 33.17 11.36
CA GLU A 174 14.41 33.66 12.70
C GLU A 174 15.47 32.74 13.34
N PHE A 175 15.24 31.44 13.31
CA PHE A 175 16.17 30.45 13.91
C PHE A 175 17.54 30.43 13.23
N LEU A 176 17.57 30.47 11.89
CA LEU A 176 18.80 30.44 11.10
C LEU A 176 19.40 31.85 10.85
N LYS A 177 18.76 32.91 11.36
CA LYS A 177 19.16 34.33 11.16
C LYS A 177 19.29 34.70 9.69
N LEU A 178 18.34 34.24 8.84
CA LEU A 178 18.35 34.46 7.41
C LEU A 178 17.46 35.66 7.00
N SER A 179 17.97 36.48 6.12
CA SER A 179 17.13 37.47 5.41
C SER A 179 16.13 36.76 4.47
N ALA A 180 15.08 37.47 4.05
CA ALA A 180 14.13 36.96 3.07
C ALA A 180 14.79 36.64 1.71
N LYS A 181 15.87 37.33 1.36
CA LYS A 181 16.65 37.12 0.13
C LYS A 181 17.43 35.79 0.20
N GLU A 182 18.18 35.61 1.28
CA GLU A 182 18.98 34.39 1.51
C GLU A 182 18.09 33.13 1.55
N TYR A 183 16.97 33.19 2.28
CA TYR A 183 16.03 32.06 2.30
C TYR A 183 15.53 31.70 0.90
N ARG A 184 15.19 32.70 0.05
CA ARG A 184 14.79 32.44 -1.34
C ARG A 184 15.93 31.85 -2.17
N GLN A 185 17.17 32.30 -1.95
CA GLN A 185 18.34 31.76 -2.64
C GLN A 185 18.54 30.27 -2.29
N ILE A 186 18.49 29.91 -1.00
CA ILE A 186 18.52 28.51 -0.55
C ILE A 186 17.41 27.71 -1.21
N CYS A 187 16.17 28.20 -1.16
CA CYS A 187 15.05 27.55 -1.83
C CYS A 187 15.23 27.34 -3.33
N SER A 188 16.00 28.18 -4.02
CA SER A 188 16.19 28.15 -5.48
C SER A 188 17.50 27.48 -5.91
N SER A 189 18.36 27.10 -4.98
CA SER A 189 19.65 26.44 -5.28
C SER A 189 19.45 25.08 -5.92
N PHE A 190 18.48 24.30 -5.42
CA PHE A 190 18.17 22.99 -5.98
C PHE A 190 17.22 23.10 -7.17
N LYS A 191 17.69 22.64 -8.33
CA LYS A 191 16.88 22.63 -9.57
C LYS A 191 16.14 21.30 -9.70
N THR A 192 14.82 21.37 -9.70
CA THR A 192 13.96 20.20 -9.93
C THR A 192 13.62 20.07 -11.41
N THR A 193 13.13 18.90 -11.83
CA THR A 193 12.58 18.69 -13.17
C THR A 193 11.54 19.76 -13.50
N GLU A 194 10.65 20.08 -12.56
CA GLU A 194 9.62 21.11 -12.73
C GLU A 194 10.21 22.52 -12.92
N THR A 195 11.41 22.79 -12.40
CA THR A 195 12.11 24.05 -12.64
C THR A 195 12.49 24.21 -14.11
N TYR A 196 13.03 23.14 -14.72
CA TYR A 196 13.36 23.13 -16.13
C TYR A 196 12.12 23.24 -17.03
N MET A 197 11.05 22.48 -16.69
CA MET A 197 9.76 22.55 -17.38
C MET A 197 9.18 23.98 -17.38
N CYS A 198 9.15 24.64 -16.22
CA CYS A 198 8.64 26.01 -16.09
C CYS A 198 9.49 27.05 -16.84
N ALA A 199 10.77 26.78 -17.02
CA ALA A 199 11.69 27.64 -17.76
C ALA A 199 11.70 27.34 -19.29
N GLY A 200 10.94 26.34 -19.74
CA GLY A 200 10.93 25.91 -21.15
C GLY A 200 12.24 25.22 -21.59
N LYS A 201 13.10 24.82 -20.64
CA LYS A 201 14.41 24.20 -20.90
C LYS A 201 14.29 22.67 -20.91
N TRP A 202 13.52 22.15 -21.85
CA TRP A 202 13.21 20.71 -21.94
C TRP A 202 14.46 19.87 -22.22
N GLU A 203 15.39 20.40 -23.04
CA GLU A 203 16.67 19.76 -23.40
C GLU A 203 17.60 19.52 -22.20
N ALA A 204 17.43 20.30 -21.12
CA ALA A 204 18.23 20.17 -19.90
C ALA A 204 17.69 19.08 -18.94
N ILE A 205 16.58 18.44 -19.27
CA ILE A 205 15.99 17.39 -18.44
C ILE A 205 16.75 16.08 -18.69
N ASP A 206 17.39 15.53 -17.64
CA ASP A 206 17.89 14.15 -17.62
C ASP A 206 16.74 13.22 -17.19
N TYR A 207 16.18 12.47 -18.15
CA TYR A 207 15.05 11.56 -17.88
C TYR A 207 15.41 10.41 -16.93
N ASN A 208 16.68 9.97 -16.86
CA ASN A 208 17.14 9.00 -15.86
C ASN A 208 17.01 9.53 -14.42
N GLY A 209 17.12 10.86 -14.23
CA GLY A 209 17.03 11.52 -12.95
C GLY A 209 15.62 11.96 -12.56
N VAL A 210 14.63 11.88 -13.46
CA VAL A 210 13.26 12.32 -13.15
C VAL A 210 12.62 11.39 -12.11
N PRO A 211 12.15 11.93 -10.96
CA PRO A 211 11.48 11.12 -9.94
C PRO A 211 10.20 10.46 -10.47
N SER A 212 9.92 9.24 -10.03
CA SER A 212 8.80 8.40 -10.50
C SER A 212 7.44 9.11 -10.50
N VAL A 213 7.09 9.79 -9.41
CA VAL A 213 5.83 10.56 -9.30
C VAL A 213 5.82 11.76 -10.24
N CYS A 214 6.95 12.46 -10.41
CA CYS A 214 7.09 13.56 -11.36
C CYS A 214 6.92 13.07 -12.80
N MET A 215 7.57 11.98 -13.15
CA MET A 215 7.48 11.33 -14.45
C MET A 215 6.02 10.95 -14.77
N ASN A 216 5.35 10.25 -13.87
CA ASN A 216 3.97 9.81 -14.07
C ASN A 216 2.99 10.99 -14.18
N LYS A 217 3.15 12.01 -13.33
CA LYS A 217 2.28 13.20 -13.32
C LYS A 217 2.44 14.07 -14.56
N ASN A 218 3.65 14.24 -15.06
CA ASN A 218 3.98 15.19 -16.11
C ASN A 218 4.19 14.54 -17.49
N LYS A 219 3.91 13.25 -17.64
CA LYS A 219 4.11 12.50 -18.89
C LYS A 219 3.51 13.21 -20.12
N THR A 220 2.29 13.72 -20.01
CA THR A 220 1.63 14.44 -21.12
C THR A 220 2.40 15.69 -21.52
N ALA A 221 3.00 16.42 -20.56
CA ALA A 221 3.83 17.58 -20.87
C ALA A 221 5.14 17.21 -21.55
N PHE A 222 5.78 16.11 -21.13
CA PHE A 222 6.97 15.57 -21.79
C PHE A 222 6.68 15.18 -23.25
N TYR A 223 5.60 14.47 -23.51
CA TYR A 223 5.18 14.15 -24.88
C TYR A 223 4.85 15.37 -25.71
N LYS A 224 4.23 16.40 -25.09
CA LYS A 224 3.85 17.63 -25.80
C LYS A 224 5.05 18.50 -26.19
N HIS A 225 6.07 18.57 -25.35
CA HIS A 225 7.17 19.54 -25.49
C HIS A 225 8.53 18.94 -25.81
N ASP A 226 8.71 17.62 -25.65
CA ASP A 226 9.99 16.92 -25.87
C ASP A 226 9.75 15.49 -26.39
N GLU A 227 8.84 15.33 -27.34
CA GLU A 227 8.31 14.06 -27.81
C GLU A 227 9.40 13.08 -28.26
N ALA A 228 10.33 13.56 -29.09
CA ALA A 228 11.38 12.70 -29.66
C ALA A 228 12.28 12.12 -28.57
N ARG A 229 12.71 12.94 -27.58
CA ARG A 229 13.61 12.52 -26.52
C ARG A 229 12.92 11.59 -25.52
N ILE A 230 11.65 11.88 -25.12
CA ILE A 230 10.95 11.01 -24.19
C ILE A 230 10.64 9.65 -24.81
N LYS A 231 10.24 9.58 -26.11
CA LYS A 231 10.02 8.32 -26.81
C LYS A 231 11.30 7.49 -26.91
N ALA A 232 12.41 8.11 -27.31
CA ALA A 232 13.71 7.44 -27.37
C ALA A 232 14.17 6.93 -25.99
N HIS A 233 13.91 7.72 -24.93
CA HIS A 233 14.25 7.31 -23.57
C HIS A 233 13.42 6.12 -23.09
N ILE A 234 12.11 6.09 -23.39
CA ILE A 234 11.21 4.99 -23.03
C ILE A 234 11.66 3.69 -23.71
N GLU A 235 11.92 3.74 -25.01
CA GLU A 235 12.41 2.55 -25.76
C GLU A 235 13.78 2.08 -25.21
N ALA A 236 14.70 3.00 -24.96
CA ALA A 236 16.00 2.66 -24.37
C ALA A 236 15.86 2.05 -22.97
N ALA A 237 14.94 2.56 -22.15
CA ALA A 237 14.68 2.03 -20.81
C ALA A 237 14.05 0.64 -20.85
N LYS A 238 13.11 0.39 -21.79
CA LYS A 238 12.49 -0.93 -22.00
C LYS A 238 13.52 -2.00 -22.37
N GLU A 239 14.50 -1.62 -23.18
CA GLU A 239 15.56 -2.52 -23.68
C GLU A 239 16.83 -2.49 -22.80
N HIS A 240 16.82 -1.79 -21.66
CA HIS A 240 17.97 -1.61 -20.77
C HIS A 240 19.25 -1.12 -21.49
N LYS A 241 19.08 -0.32 -22.53
CA LYS A 241 20.20 0.22 -23.32
C LYS A 241 21.06 1.19 -22.54
N VAL A 242 22.35 1.20 -22.82
CA VAL A 242 23.27 2.21 -22.29
C VAL A 242 23.22 3.46 -23.17
N VAL A 243 22.83 4.58 -22.56
CA VAL A 243 22.79 5.90 -23.19
C VAL A 243 23.67 6.85 -22.37
N ASN A 244 24.63 7.50 -23.02
CA ASN A 244 25.62 8.39 -22.38
C ASN A 244 26.33 7.76 -21.18
N GLY A 245 26.73 6.50 -21.29
CA GLY A 245 27.45 5.76 -20.24
C GLY A 245 26.60 5.31 -19.04
N LYS A 246 25.28 5.48 -19.10
CA LYS A 246 24.34 5.02 -18.07
C LYS A 246 23.25 4.14 -18.67
N VAL A 247 22.84 3.12 -17.96
CA VAL A 247 21.67 2.32 -18.35
C VAL A 247 20.43 3.22 -18.27
N ALA A 248 19.69 3.29 -19.36
CA ALA A 248 18.43 4.01 -19.41
C ALA A 248 17.42 3.35 -18.45
N LYS A 249 16.75 4.16 -17.63
CA LYS A 249 15.75 3.69 -16.68
C LYS A 249 14.61 4.70 -16.49
N ILE A 250 13.46 4.19 -16.15
CA ILE A 250 12.34 4.98 -15.63
C ILE A 250 12.23 4.70 -14.13
N ASN A 251 12.34 5.73 -13.29
CA ASN A 251 12.23 5.54 -11.86
C ASN A 251 10.79 5.20 -11.48
N VAL A 252 10.57 4.07 -10.81
CA VAL A 252 9.26 3.57 -10.36
C VAL A 252 9.20 3.30 -8.86
N ASP A 253 10.29 3.48 -8.13
CA ASP A 253 10.44 3.09 -6.71
C ASP A 253 9.36 3.65 -5.76
N ALA A 254 8.75 4.78 -6.09
CA ALA A 254 7.71 5.40 -5.30
C ALA A 254 6.30 5.24 -5.92
N LEU A 255 6.15 4.40 -6.93
CA LEU A 255 4.86 4.05 -7.53
C LEU A 255 4.38 2.70 -6.99
N TYR A 256 3.08 2.58 -6.82
CA TYR A 256 2.42 1.30 -6.62
C TYR A 256 2.05 0.69 -7.98
N PRO A 257 1.97 -0.63 -8.12
CA PRO A 257 1.62 -1.27 -9.39
C PRO A 257 0.34 -0.71 -10.03
N HIS A 258 -0.72 -0.48 -9.25
CA HIS A 258 -1.98 0.07 -9.76
C HIS A 258 -1.86 1.48 -10.35
N GLN A 259 -0.92 2.31 -9.86
CA GLN A 259 -0.72 3.67 -10.40
C GLN A 259 -0.14 3.66 -11.82
N ILE A 260 0.46 2.56 -12.23
CA ILE A 260 0.97 2.35 -13.59
C ILE A 260 -0.18 1.99 -14.52
N ILE A 261 -1.05 1.07 -14.11
CA ILE A 261 -2.14 0.57 -14.96
C ILE A 261 -3.40 1.43 -14.95
N MET A 262 -3.63 2.20 -13.87
CA MET A 262 -4.83 3.03 -13.70
C MET A 262 -5.14 3.97 -14.90
N PRO A 263 -4.14 4.57 -15.60
CA PRO A 263 -4.40 5.36 -16.79
C PRO A 263 -4.84 4.54 -18.02
N LEU A 264 -4.70 3.22 -17.99
CA LEU A 264 -5.09 2.29 -19.05
C LEU A 264 -6.49 1.72 -18.83
N ILE A 265 -6.98 1.70 -17.59
CA ILE A 265 -8.22 1.05 -17.19
C ILE A 265 -9.37 2.05 -17.22
N ASP A 266 -10.49 1.65 -17.82
CA ASP A 266 -11.76 2.37 -17.67
C ASP A 266 -12.50 1.84 -16.44
N HIS A 267 -12.40 2.57 -15.35
CA HIS A 267 -13.04 2.26 -14.06
C HIS A 267 -14.33 3.06 -13.81
N SER A 268 -14.86 3.73 -14.84
CA SER A 268 -15.97 4.70 -14.71
C SER A 268 -17.37 4.10 -14.98
N GLY A 269 -17.47 2.81 -15.35
CA GLY A 269 -18.75 2.23 -15.73
C GLY A 269 -18.97 0.79 -15.30
N TRP A 270 -20.24 0.42 -15.12
CA TRP A 270 -20.73 -0.93 -14.89
C TRP A 270 -21.22 -1.51 -16.22
N GLY A 271 -20.87 -2.74 -16.56
CA GLY A 271 -21.38 -3.45 -17.74
C GLY A 271 -20.33 -4.34 -18.42
N ASP A 272 -20.71 -5.13 -19.40
CA ASP A 272 -19.87 -6.00 -20.24
C ASP A 272 -18.82 -5.17 -21.02
N ARG A 273 -17.80 -4.69 -20.35
CA ARG A 273 -16.77 -3.82 -20.91
C ARG A 273 -15.40 -4.45 -20.79
N ASN A 274 -14.63 -4.17 -21.79
CA ASN A 274 -13.19 -4.37 -21.79
C ASN A 274 -12.55 -3.42 -20.74
N TRP A 275 -11.72 -3.94 -19.84
CA TRP A 275 -10.97 -3.14 -18.85
C TRP A 275 -10.16 -2.00 -19.48
N ILE A 276 -9.74 -2.17 -20.72
CA ILE A 276 -8.87 -1.21 -21.37
C ILE A 276 -9.67 -0.03 -21.89
N ASN A 277 -9.29 1.15 -21.45
CA ASN A 277 -9.81 2.40 -21.96
C ASN A 277 -9.44 2.55 -23.44
N GLU A 278 -10.42 2.46 -24.34
CA GLU A 278 -10.23 2.60 -25.79
C GLU A 278 -9.57 3.93 -26.20
N LYS A 279 -9.65 4.94 -25.32
CA LYS A 279 -8.98 6.24 -25.50
C LYS A 279 -7.53 6.25 -25.00
N ALA A 280 -7.02 5.13 -24.50
CA ALA A 280 -5.62 5.00 -24.14
C ALA A 280 -4.77 5.01 -25.42
N SER A 281 -4.05 6.09 -25.68
CA SER A 281 -3.16 6.18 -26.83
C SER A 281 -2.03 5.15 -26.75
N SER A 282 -1.52 4.71 -27.88
CA SER A 282 -0.35 3.81 -27.98
C SER A 282 0.83 4.30 -27.11
N ASP A 283 1.08 5.61 -27.05
CA ASP A 283 2.13 6.18 -26.21
C ASP A 283 1.89 5.97 -24.71
N LYS A 284 0.63 6.00 -24.24
CA LYS A 284 0.30 5.70 -22.85
C LYS A 284 0.55 4.23 -22.51
N VAL A 285 0.20 3.34 -23.42
CA VAL A 285 0.43 1.89 -23.29
C VAL A 285 1.93 1.62 -23.20
N LYS A 286 2.72 2.07 -24.19
CA LYS A 286 4.18 1.90 -24.20
C LYS A 286 4.85 2.45 -22.96
N PHE A 287 4.39 3.60 -22.47
CA PHE A 287 4.91 4.19 -21.25
C PHE A 287 4.61 3.34 -20.01
N ALA A 288 3.39 2.82 -19.89
CA ALA A 288 3.01 1.96 -18.78
C ALA A 288 3.76 0.63 -18.79
N GLU A 289 3.93 0.01 -19.98
CA GLU A 289 4.74 -1.21 -20.14
C GLU A 289 6.21 -0.99 -19.73
N ALA A 290 6.80 0.14 -20.15
CA ALA A 290 8.16 0.48 -19.77
C ALA A 290 8.29 0.75 -18.25
N GLN A 291 7.28 1.33 -17.60
CA GLN A 291 7.25 1.46 -16.15
C GLN A 291 7.07 0.10 -15.44
N TRP A 292 6.21 -0.76 -15.99
CA TRP A 292 5.94 -2.08 -15.42
C TRP A 292 7.17 -2.97 -15.43
N SER A 293 7.93 -2.97 -16.55
CA SER A 293 9.18 -3.72 -16.68
C SER A 293 10.29 -3.27 -15.70
N GLN A 294 10.20 -2.04 -15.18
CA GLN A 294 11.15 -1.50 -14.20
C GLN A 294 10.72 -1.76 -12.75
N LEU A 295 9.53 -2.34 -12.52
CA LEU A 295 9.10 -2.68 -11.16
C LEU A 295 10.02 -3.73 -10.57
N LYS A 296 10.58 -3.42 -9.39
CA LYS A 296 11.41 -4.36 -8.65
C LYS A 296 10.62 -5.59 -8.25
N ASP A 297 11.27 -6.73 -8.34
CA ASP A 297 10.72 -7.97 -7.84
C ASP A 297 10.80 -8.01 -6.31
N LYS A 298 9.65 -7.83 -5.67
CA LYS A 298 9.48 -7.83 -4.20
C LYS A 298 8.59 -8.98 -3.70
N PHE A 299 8.17 -9.86 -4.62
CA PHE A 299 7.25 -10.94 -4.30
C PHE A 299 7.77 -12.31 -4.74
N GLN A 300 8.98 -12.41 -5.28
CA GLN A 300 9.52 -13.69 -5.76
C GLN A 300 9.34 -14.81 -4.71
N SER A 301 8.67 -15.88 -5.11
CA SER A 301 8.38 -17.04 -4.26
C SER A 301 8.36 -18.30 -5.11
N ASP A 302 8.94 -19.37 -4.59
CA ASP A 302 8.90 -20.72 -5.14
C ASP A 302 7.74 -21.56 -4.58
N LYS A 303 6.98 -21.00 -3.65
CA LYS A 303 5.79 -21.64 -3.09
C LYS A 303 4.68 -21.76 -4.14
N LYS A 304 3.86 -22.79 -4.01
CA LYS A 304 2.68 -23.00 -4.88
C LYS A 304 1.56 -22.06 -4.47
N ILE A 305 1.63 -20.82 -4.94
CA ILE A 305 0.67 -19.75 -4.63
C ILE A 305 -0.29 -19.57 -5.79
N LEU A 306 -1.58 -19.70 -5.52
CA LEU A 306 -2.63 -19.29 -6.45
C LEU A 306 -3.12 -17.89 -6.06
N VAL A 307 -3.08 -16.95 -7.01
CA VAL A 307 -3.53 -15.57 -6.79
C VAL A 307 -5.01 -15.46 -7.17
N ALA A 308 -5.83 -14.97 -6.24
CA ALA A 308 -7.26 -14.74 -6.44
C ALA A 308 -7.56 -13.24 -6.35
N GLY A 309 -7.83 -12.61 -7.50
CA GLY A 309 -8.13 -11.18 -7.61
C GLY A 309 -9.62 -10.89 -7.65
N ASP A 310 -10.09 -10.06 -6.73
CA ASP A 310 -11.47 -9.64 -6.64
C ASP A 310 -11.76 -8.50 -7.63
N THR A 311 -12.75 -8.71 -8.51
CA THR A 311 -13.26 -7.73 -9.47
C THR A 311 -14.75 -7.44 -9.26
N SER A 312 -15.29 -7.77 -8.07
CA SER A 312 -16.69 -7.53 -7.71
C SER A 312 -17.06 -6.04 -7.67
N GLY A 313 -18.36 -5.76 -7.60
CA GLY A 313 -18.87 -4.41 -7.62
C GLY A 313 -18.44 -3.53 -6.46
N SER A 314 -18.24 -4.09 -5.26
CA SER A 314 -17.71 -3.37 -4.09
C SER A 314 -16.30 -2.83 -4.31
N MET A 315 -15.53 -3.43 -5.22
CA MET A 315 -14.18 -3.01 -5.61
C MET A 315 -14.14 -1.76 -6.50
N SER A 316 -15.27 -1.18 -6.88
CA SER A 316 -15.33 -0.04 -7.79
C SER A 316 -14.40 1.11 -7.41
N GLY A 317 -13.74 1.71 -8.41
CA GLY A 317 -12.80 2.81 -8.28
C GLY A 317 -11.33 2.37 -8.14
N GLU A 318 -10.58 2.94 -7.21
CA GLU A 318 -9.17 2.60 -6.99
C GLU A 318 -8.95 1.13 -6.57
N PRO A 319 -9.81 0.52 -5.71
CA PRO A 319 -9.61 -0.86 -5.26
C PRO A 319 -9.53 -1.88 -6.39
N ILE A 320 -10.37 -1.76 -7.44
CA ILE A 320 -10.35 -2.68 -8.58
C ILE A 320 -9.03 -2.58 -9.36
N CYS A 321 -8.51 -1.35 -9.53
CA CYS A 321 -7.20 -1.15 -10.15
C CYS A 321 -6.07 -1.77 -9.30
N ILE A 322 -6.20 -1.72 -7.95
CA ILE A 322 -5.23 -2.35 -7.04
C ILE A 322 -5.31 -3.87 -7.20
N SER A 323 -6.51 -4.45 -7.18
CA SER A 323 -6.70 -5.90 -7.32
C SER A 323 -6.12 -6.42 -8.65
N ILE A 324 -6.48 -5.82 -9.78
CA ILE A 324 -5.97 -6.20 -11.10
C ILE A 324 -4.45 -6.10 -11.14
N ALA A 325 -3.89 -4.96 -10.70
CA ALA A 325 -2.44 -4.75 -10.73
C ALA A 325 -1.69 -5.74 -9.85
N LEU A 326 -2.18 -6.02 -8.65
CA LEU A 326 -1.54 -6.96 -7.74
C LEU A 326 -1.67 -8.40 -8.22
N THR A 327 -2.81 -8.77 -8.84
CA THR A 327 -3.01 -10.09 -9.42
C THR A 327 -1.98 -10.36 -10.51
N VAL A 328 -1.83 -9.45 -11.48
CA VAL A 328 -0.83 -9.58 -12.54
C VAL A 328 0.58 -9.55 -11.94
N TYR A 329 0.86 -8.59 -11.06
CA TYR A 329 2.19 -8.43 -10.44
C TYR A 329 2.64 -9.67 -9.67
N CYS A 330 1.76 -10.28 -8.88
CA CYS A 330 2.08 -11.47 -8.09
C CYS A 330 2.19 -12.71 -8.96
N ALA A 331 1.26 -12.92 -9.89
CA ALA A 331 1.28 -14.09 -10.78
C ALA A 331 2.56 -14.17 -11.63
N GLU A 332 3.03 -13.03 -12.18
CA GLU A 332 4.28 -12.95 -12.94
C GLU A 332 5.54 -13.27 -12.12
N ARG A 333 5.49 -13.13 -10.80
CA ARG A 333 6.66 -13.24 -9.90
C ARG A 333 6.68 -14.50 -9.05
N ILE A 334 5.64 -15.30 -9.13
CA ILE A 334 5.64 -16.66 -8.63
C ILE A 334 6.51 -17.49 -9.57
N THR A 335 7.37 -18.33 -9.02
CA THR A 335 8.18 -19.27 -9.79
C THR A 335 7.61 -20.69 -9.70
N GLY A 336 7.96 -21.57 -10.64
CA GLY A 336 7.50 -22.95 -10.66
C GLY A 336 6.11 -23.12 -11.29
N ALA A 337 5.37 -24.14 -10.84
CA ALA A 337 4.14 -24.62 -11.50
C ALA A 337 2.98 -23.63 -11.52
N PHE A 338 2.98 -22.62 -10.63
CA PHE A 338 1.95 -21.58 -10.55
C PHE A 338 2.40 -20.24 -11.15
N HIS A 339 3.53 -20.22 -11.86
CA HIS A 339 3.97 -19.04 -12.60
C HIS A 339 2.91 -18.61 -13.62
N ASN A 340 2.61 -17.32 -13.65
CA ASN A 340 1.61 -16.75 -14.55
C ASN A 340 0.19 -17.31 -14.38
N PHE A 341 -0.14 -17.88 -13.21
CA PHE A 341 -1.45 -18.46 -12.94
C PHE A 341 -2.21 -17.69 -11.88
N ALA A 342 -3.49 -17.42 -12.13
CA ALA A 342 -4.39 -16.72 -11.23
C ALA A 342 -5.81 -17.32 -11.32
N CYS A 343 -6.71 -16.87 -10.47
CA CYS A 343 -8.14 -17.14 -10.61
C CYS A 343 -8.96 -15.88 -10.34
N THR A 344 -10.18 -15.86 -10.89
CA THR A 344 -11.15 -14.81 -10.59
C THR A 344 -11.77 -15.07 -9.23
N PHE A 345 -12.24 -13.98 -8.62
CA PHE A 345 -13.02 -14.04 -7.39
C PHE A 345 -14.47 -13.64 -7.73
N SER A 346 -15.36 -14.63 -7.86
CA SER A 346 -16.76 -14.41 -8.23
C SER A 346 -17.64 -15.57 -7.76
N GLY A 347 -18.96 -15.47 -7.98
CA GLY A 347 -19.88 -16.58 -7.73
C GLY A 347 -19.64 -17.81 -8.63
N ARG A 348 -18.90 -17.60 -9.74
CA ARG A 348 -18.43 -18.67 -10.65
C ARG A 348 -16.99 -18.38 -11.02
N PRO A 349 -16.03 -18.68 -10.12
CA PRO A 349 -14.63 -18.42 -10.39
C PRO A 349 -14.10 -19.27 -11.54
N SER A 350 -13.11 -18.74 -12.24
CA SER A 350 -12.38 -19.41 -13.31
C SER A 350 -10.89 -19.21 -13.17
N PHE A 351 -10.11 -20.15 -13.67
CA PHE A 351 -8.66 -20.00 -13.77
C PHE A 351 -8.29 -19.05 -14.91
N ILE A 352 -7.22 -18.31 -14.70
CA ILE A 352 -6.62 -17.38 -15.67
C ILE A 352 -5.18 -17.80 -15.85
N GLU A 353 -4.76 -17.98 -17.10
CA GLU A 353 -3.37 -18.23 -17.47
C GLU A 353 -2.83 -17.05 -18.29
N PHE A 354 -1.75 -16.46 -17.83
CA PHE A 354 -1.00 -15.47 -18.56
C PHE A 354 0.16 -16.17 -19.29
N GLU A 355 0.52 -15.65 -20.44
CA GLU A 355 1.70 -16.13 -21.16
C GLU A 355 2.86 -15.16 -20.97
N ASP A 356 4.09 -15.65 -21.04
CA ASP A 356 5.29 -14.79 -20.97
C ASP A 356 5.34 -13.78 -22.13
N SER A 357 4.73 -14.15 -23.27
CA SER A 357 4.59 -13.29 -24.44
C SER A 357 3.51 -12.22 -24.32
N ASP A 358 2.58 -12.34 -23.35
CA ASP A 358 1.50 -11.37 -23.16
C ASP A 358 2.07 -10.00 -22.77
N SER A 359 1.61 -8.96 -23.44
CA SER A 359 1.83 -7.59 -23.00
C SER A 359 1.08 -7.30 -21.71
N LEU A 360 1.41 -6.21 -21.02
CA LEU A 360 0.68 -5.78 -19.83
C LEU A 360 -0.83 -5.61 -20.12
N VAL A 361 -1.16 -5.09 -21.30
CA VAL A 361 -2.54 -4.90 -21.73
C VAL A 361 -3.24 -6.25 -21.92
N ASP A 362 -2.60 -7.21 -22.58
CA ASP A 362 -3.16 -8.55 -22.80
C ASP A 362 -3.45 -9.24 -21.46
N LYS A 363 -2.54 -9.16 -20.49
CA LYS A 363 -2.73 -9.72 -19.14
C LYS A 363 -3.92 -9.08 -18.41
N ILE A 364 -4.07 -7.76 -18.50
CA ILE A 364 -5.22 -7.06 -17.92
C ILE A 364 -6.52 -7.51 -18.58
N GLN A 365 -6.53 -7.68 -19.91
CA GLN A 365 -7.72 -8.11 -20.67
C GLN A 365 -8.13 -9.57 -20.42
N LYS A 366 -7.17 -10.43 -20.07
CA LYS A 366 -7.45 -11.82 -19.68
C LYS A 366 -8.17 -11.93 -18.33
N ILE A 367 -8.16 -10.88 -17.50
CA ILE A 367 -8.96 -10.84 -16.27
C ILE A 367 -10.39 -10.45 -16.63
N PRO A 368 -11.38 -11.35 -16.51
CA PRO A 368 -12.74 -11.04 -16.91
C PRO A 368 -13.38 -10.01 -15.97
N GLU A 369 -14.18 -9.10 -16.55
CA GLU A 369 -15.05 -8.22 -15.79
C GLU A 369 -16.27 -9.02 -15.35
N ILE A 370 -16.27 -9.49 -14.11
CA ILE A 370 -17.40 -10.23 -13.57
C ILE A 370 -18.04 -9.39 -12.48
N VAL A 371 -19.10 -8.67 -12.83
CA VAL A 371 -20.00 -8.05 -11.86
C VAL A 371 -20.92 -9.13 -11.31
N SER A 372 -20.44 -9.91 -10.35
CA SER A 372 -21.23 -10.94 -9.70
C SER A 372 -20.93 -10.99 -8.20
N ASN A 373 -21.63 -11.85 -7.51
CA ASN A 373 -21.49 -12.14 -6.10
C ASN A 373 -20.04 -12.55 -5.75
N THR A 374 -19.60 -12.17 -4.55
CA THR A 374 -18.26 -12.46 -4.04
C THR A 374 -18.30 -13.72 -3.19
N ASN A 375 -18.43 -14.88 -3.81
CA ASN A 375 -18.51 -16.16 -3.09
C ASN A 375 -17.11 -16.67 -2.76
N PHE A 376 -16.72 -16.54 -1.50
CA PHE A 376 -15.41 -16.98 -1.00
C PHE A 376 -15.21 -18.50 -1.10
N GLU A 377 -16.26 -19.28 -0.82
CA GLU A 377 -16.21 -20.74 -0.85
C GLU A 377 -16.01 -21.30 -2.26
N ALA A 378 -16.58 -20.62 -3.26
CA ALA A 378 -16.55 -21.06 -4.66
C ALA A 378 -15.12 -21.23 -5.23
N ILE A 379 -14.15 -20.44 -4.78
CA ILE A 379 -12.73 -20.60 -5.19
C ILE A 379 -12.20 -21.95 -4.74
N PHE A 380 -12.46 -22.31 -3.49
CA PHE A 380 -12.00 -23.58 -2.91
C PHE A 380 -12.72 -24.76 -3.56
N ASP A 381 -14.00 -24.63 -3.85
CA ASP A 381 -14.77 -25.64 -4.58
C ASP A 381 -14.22 -25.80 -6.01
N LEU A 382 -13.87 -24.73 -6.73
CA LEU A 382 -13.25 -24.79 -8.05
C LEU A 382 -11.95 -25.60 -8.02
N ILE A 383 -11.06 -25.31 -7.05
CA ILE A 383 -9.78 -26.00 -6.88
C ILE A 383 -10.02 -27.47 -6.55
N LEU A 384 -10.89 -27.73 -5.59
CA LEU A 384 -11.17 -29.10 -5.11
C LEU A 384 -11.83 -29.97 -6.19
N HIS A 385 -12.82 -29.44 -6.92
CA HIS A 385 -13.46 -30.15 -8.03
C HIS A 385 -12.45 -30.49 -9.13
N LYS A 386 -11.56 -29.55 -9.49
CA LYS A 386 -10.50 -29.80 -10.47
C LYS A 386 -9.55 -30.89 -9.99
N ALA A 387 -9.15 -30.83 -8.71
CA ALA A 387 -8.24 -31.81 -8.12
C ALA A 387 -8.84 -33.24 -8.12
N ILE A 388 -10.12 -33.38 -7.77
CA ILE A 388 -10.83 -34.66 -7.78
C ILE A 388 -11.01 -35.19 -9.20
N ALA A 389 -11.46 -34.34 -10.13
CA ALA A 389 -11.74 -34.75 -11.50
C ALA A 389 -10.50 -35.26 -12.23
N GLU A 390 -9.35 -34.67 -11.98
CA GLU A 390 -8.08 -34.99 -12.64
C GLU A 390 -7.18 -35.90 -11.77
N ASN A 391 -7.62 -36.33 -10.58
CA ASN A 391 -6.84 -37.11 -9.61
C ASN A 391 -5.48 -36.45 -9.29
N ILE A 392 -5.47 -35.14 -9.07
CA ILE A 392 -4.25 -34.36 -8.78
C ILE A 392 -3.72 -34.77 -7.41
N PRO A 393 -2.43 -35.13 -7.27
CA PRO A 393 -1.85 -35.47 -5.96
C PRO A 393 -1.76 -34.23 -5.05
N ASN A 394 -1.84 -34.43 -3.74
CA ASN A 394 -1.69 -33.35 -2.75
C ASN A 394 -0.39 -32.54 -2.94
N THR A 395 0.68 -33.19 -3.42
CA THR A 395 1.96 -32.54 -3.71
C THR A 395 1.88 -31.48 -4.78
N ASP A 396 0.89 -31.53 -5.66
CA ASP A 396 0.75 -30.63 -6.80
C ASP A 396 -0.33 -29.57 -6.59
N MET A 397 -1.04 -29.67 -5.45
CA MET A 397 -2.05 -28.67 -5.05
C MET A 397 -1.41 -27.34 -4.67
N PRO A 398 -2.15 -26.21 -4.78
CA PRO A 398 -1.70 -24.94 -4.22
C PRO A 398 -1.52 -25.06 -2.72
N GLU A 399 -0.38 -24.61 -2.22
CA GLU A 399 -0.09 -24.54 -0.77
C GLU A 399 -0.77 -23.31 -0.14
N MET A 400 -1.02 -22.29 -0.95
CA MET A 400 -1.50 -20.99 -0.51
C MET A 400 -2.41 -20.33 -1.54
N ILE A 401 -3.47 -19.68 -1.06
CA ILE A 401 -4.29 -18.79 -1.88
C ILE A 401 -4.08 -17.35 -1.38
N LEU A 402 -3.67 -16.48 -2.30
CA LEU A 402 -3.52 -15.04 -2.04
C LEU A 402 -4.79 -14.32 -2.50
N VAL A 403 -5.67 -13.98 -1.55
CA VAL A 403 -6.96 -13.34 -1.80
C VAL A 403 -6.80 -11.82 -1.72
N ILE A 404 -6.91 -11.14 -2.86
CA ILE A 404 -6.80 -9.69 -2.98
C ILE A 404 -8.21 -9.10 -3.15
N SER A 405 -8.77 -8.54 -2.07
CA SER A 405 -10.19 -8.13 -2.02
C SER A 405 -10.41 -6.99 -1.02
N ASP A 406 -11.58 -6.38 -1.03
CA ASP A 406 -12.06 -5.49 0.05
C ASP A 406 -12.72 -6.25 1.21
N MET A 407 -12.70 -7.59 1.16
CA MET A 407 -13.22 -8.51 2.17
C MET A 407 -14.75 -8.42 2.40
N GLN A 408 -15.50 -7.91 1.44
CA GLN A 408 -16.96 -7.87 1.50
C GLN A 408 -17.55 -9.10 0.84
N PHE A 409 -17.28 -10.27 1.44
CA PHE A 409 -17.74 -11.56 0.92
C PHE A 409 -19.24 -11.76 1.10
N ASP A 410 -19.86 -12.46 0.16
CA ASP A 410 -21.27 -12.85 0.22
C ASP A 410 -21.49 -13.96 1.23
N TYR A 411 -22.71 -14.03 1.76
CA TYR A 411 -23.14 -15.16 2.56
C TYR A 411 -23.03 -16.47 1.75
N CYS A 412 -22.25 -17.40 2.25
CA CYS A 412 -21.94 -18.64 1.55
C CYS A 412 -22.15 -19.89 2.40
N THR A 413 -22.75 -19.78 3.60
CA THR A 413 -22.89 -20.93 4.50
C THR A 413 -24.35 -21.18 4.87
N ASP A 414 -24.84 -22.41 4.66
CA ASP A 414 -26.17 -22.85 5.13
C ASP A 414 -26.18 -23.11 6.65
N ASN A 415 -25.04 -23.06 7.33
CA ASN A 415 -24.92 -23.32 8.75
C ASN A 415 -24.37 -22.09 9.49
N PRO A 416 -25.18 -21.37 10.26
CA PRO A 416 -24.78 -20.16 10.98
C PRO A 416 -23.78 -20.41 12.11
N ASN A 417 -23.50 -21.67 12.45
CA ASN A 417 -22.60 -22.06 13.55
C ASN A 417 -21.16 -22.30 13.12
N TYR A 418 -20.90 -22.34 11.79
CA TYR A 418 -19.55 -22.56 11.26
C TYR A 418 -19.09 -21.33 10.47
N THR A 419 -17.82 -20.99 10.63
CA THR A 419 -17.18 -20.04 9.73
C THR A 419 -16.99 -20.68 8.36
N ALA A 420 -16.98 -19.90 7.28
CA ALA A 420 -16.70 -20.41 5.94
C ALA A 420 -15.41 -21.24 5.87
N MET A 421 -14.39 -20.84 6.61
CA MET A 421 -13.11 -21.56 6.67
C MET A 421 -13.21 -22.95 7.30
N GLU A 422 -14.01 -23.12 8.36
CA GLU A 422 -14.22 -24.43 9.00
C GLU A 422 -14.95 -25.38 8.05
N MET A 423 -15.94 -24.87 7.33
CA MET A 423 -16.68 -25.66 6.34
C MET A 423 -15.79 -26.08 5.16
N ILE A 424 -15.00 -25.15 4.62
CA ILE A 424 -14.07 -25.44 3.53
C ILE A 424 -13.06 -26.51 3.99
N ARG A 425 -12.50 -26.36 5.19
CA ARG A 425 -11.56 -27.34 5.75
C ARG A 425 -12.19 -28.74 5.82
N ALA A 426 -13.40 -28.84 6.37
CA ALA A 426 -14.12 -30.11 6.45
C ALA A 426 -14.39 -30.74 5.07
N LYS A 427 -14.68 -29.93 4.04
CA LYS A 427 -14.83 -30.39 2.65
C LYS A 427 -13.54 -31.02 2.11
N TYR A 428 -12.40 -30.37 2.31
CA TYR A 428 -11.08 -30.84 1.86
C TYR A 428 -10.67 -32.12 2.57
N GLU A 429 -10.79 -32.16 3.90
CA GLU A 429 -10.46 -33.30 4.73
C GLU A 429 -11.29 -34.54 4.35
N LYS A 430 -12.59 -34.35 4.07
CA LYS A 430 -13.51 -35.46 3.68
C LYS A 430 -13.04 -36.22 2.44
N VAL A 431 -12.34 -35.54 1.52
CA VAL A 431 -11.86 -36.13 0.26
C VAL A 431 -10.35 -36.35 0.25
N GLY A 432 -9.67 -36.17 1.40
CA GLY A 432 -8.25 -36.47 1.58
C GLY A 432 -7.28 -35.44 1.07
N TYR A 433 -7.76 -34.20 0.79
CA TYR A 433 -6.90 -33.09 0.41
C TYR A 433 -6.58 -32.17 1.60
N ALA A 434 -5.39 -31.56 1.55
CA ALA A 434 -5.04 -30.49 2.46
C ALA A 434 -5.64 -29.16 1.97
N MET A 435 -6.32 -28.45 2.87
CA MET A 435 -6.82 -27.11 2.55
C MET A 435 -5.63 -26.14 2.39
N PRO A 436 -5.56 -25.36 1.31
CA PRO A 436 -4.54 -24.31 1.16
C PRO A 436 -4.57 -23.30 2.30
N GLN A 437 -3.41 -22.77 2.66
CA GLN A 437 -3.29 -21.60 3.55
C GLN A 437 -3.85 -20.36 2.88
N ILE A 438 -4.30 -19.38 3.64
CA ILE A 438 -4.96 -18.19 3.09
C ILE A 438 -4.24 -16.93 3.50
N VAL A 439 -3.97 -16.06 2.53
CA VAL A 439 -3.54 -14.69 2.76
C VAL A 439 -4.68 -13.76 2.39
N PHE A 440 -5.30 -13.12 3.38
CA PHE A 440 -6.26 -12.06 3.16
C PHE A 440 -5.54 -10.72 2.97
N TRP A 441 -5.44 -10.28 1.74
CA TRP A 441 -4.84 -8.98 1.39
C TRP A 441 -5.94 -7.94 1.17
N ASN A 442 -6.24 -7.21 2.22
CA ASN A 442 -7.27 -6.17 2.21
C ASN A 442 -6.76 -4.91 1.48
N VAL A 443 -7.44 -4.51 0.42
CA VAL A 443 -7.08 -3.34 -0.40
C VAL A 443 -8.03 -2.15 -0.22
N ARG A 444 -9.02 -2.29 0.67
CA ARG A 444 -9.96 -1.23 1.05
C ARG A 444 -10.23 -1.26 2.54
N ASN A 445 -10.46 -0.11 3.16
CA ASN A 445 -10.80 -0.04 4.58
C ASN A 445 -12.29 -0.40 4.79
N SER A 446 -12.58 -1.69 4.90
CA SER A 446 -13.91 -2.25 5.18
C SER A 446 -14.11 -2.57 6.67
N SER A 447 -15.35 -2.83 7.09
CA SER A 447 -15.67 -3.35 8.42
C SER A 447 -15.21 -4.81 8.56
N GLY A 448 -15.11 -5.28 9.81
CA GLY A 448 -14.78 -6.67 10.11
C GLY A 448 -13.32 -7.06 9.90
N VAL A 449 -13.00 -8.26 10.39
CA VAL A 449 -11.70 -8.92 10.25
C VAL A 449 -11.93 -10.41 9.97
N PRO A 450 -11.39 -10.99 8.87
CA PRO A 450 -11.72 -12.35 8.48
C PRO A 450 -11.15 -13.43 9.39
N ALA A 451 -10.19 -13.11 10.26
CA ALA A 451 -9.55 -14.07 11.15
C ALA A 451 -9.15 -13.44 12.48
N THR A 452 -9.06 -14.27 13.54
CA THR A 452 -8.53 -13.86 14.84
C THR A 452 -7.00 -14.03 14.93
N ALA A 453 -6.37 -13.40 15.92
CA ALA A 453 -4.91 -13.34 16.08
C ALA A 453 -4.22 -14.73 16.16
N ASN A 454 -4.92 -15.72 16.68
CA ASN A 454 -4.37 -17.06 16.88
C ASN A 454 -4.83 -18.10 15.84
N GLN A 455 -5.53 -17.67 14.80
CA GLN A 455 -6.06 -18.60 13.79
C GLN A 455 -4.93 -19.15 12.91
N SER A 456 -4.71 -20.46 12.96
CA SER A 456 -3.69 -21.13 12.15
C SER A 456 -4.10 -21.20 10.67
N GLY A 457 -3.12 -21.15 9.77
CA GLY A 457 -3.31 -21.27 8.33
C GLY A 457 -3.76 -19.97 7.65
N VAL A 458 -3.71 -18.82 8.36
CA VAL A 458 -4.15 -17.53 7.86
C VAL A 458 -3.10 -16.46 8.07
N VAL A 459 -2.98 -15.55 7.10
CA VAL A 459 -2.24 -14.28 7.20
C VAL A 459 -3.18 -13.13 6.91
N LEU A 460 -3.11 -12.07 7.70
CA LEU A 460 -3.80 -10.81 7.48
C LEU A 460 -2.80 -9.77 6.98
N PHE A 461 -3.11 -9.13 5.86
CA PHE A 461 -2.28 -8.08 5.28
C PHE A 461 -3.16 -6.96 4.70
N SER A 462 -2.63 -5.74 4.61
CA SER A 462 -3.41 -4.60 4.09
C SER A 462 -2.58 -3.61 3.29
N GLY A 463 -3.26 -2.88 2.40
CA GLY A 463 -2.70 -1.80 1.61
C GLY A 463 -2.36 -2.18 0.16
N ALA A 464 -1.92 -1.19 -0.61
CA ALA A 464 -1.60 -1.36 -2.03
C ALA A 464 -0.09 -1.59 -2.29
N SER A 465 0.71 -1.69 -1.23
CA SER A 465 2.17 -1.81 -1.32
C SER A 465 2.61 -3.27 -1.33
N VAL A 466 3.47 -3.62 -2.26
CA VAL A 466 4.11 -4.95 -2.33
C VAL A 466 5.36 -5.07 -1.46
N ASN A 467 5.73 -4.00 -0.73
CA ASN A 467 7.04 -3.94 -0.06
C ASN A 467 7.24 -5.01 1.03
N SER A 468 6.19 -5.41 1.72
CA SER A 468 6.28 -6.27 2.91
C SER A 468 5.54 -7.60 2.77
N ILE A 469 4.93 -7.87 1.61
CA ILE A 469 4.13 -9.10 1.44
C ILE A 469 4.99 -10.36 1.52
N LYS A 470 6.21 -10.33 1.00
CA LYS A 470 7.13 -11.47 1.08
C LYS A 470 7.37 -11.89 2.53
N GLN A 471 7.68 -10.91 3.41
CA GLN A 471 7.88 -11.17 4.84
C GLN A 471 6.60 -11.71 5.51
N ALA A 472 5.42 -11.20 5.09
CA ALA A 472 4.16 -11.67 5.66
C ALA A 472 3.89 -13.16 5.38
N ILE A 473 4.25 -13.65 4.18
CA ILE A 473 3.98 -15.02 3.74
C ILE A 473 5.12 -16.02 4.05
N GLU A 474 6.25 -15.55 4.56
CA GLU A 474 7.35 -16.42 5.02
C GLU A 474 7.02 -17.02 6.40
N GLY A 475 7.46 -18.27 6.62
CA GLY A 475 7.34 -18.96 7.92
C GLY A 475 5.91 -19.42 8.25
N GLU A 476 5.59 -19.45 9.54
CA GLU A 476 4.31 -19.97 10.05
C GLU A 476 3.14 -19.05 9.73
N PHE A 477 2.05 -19.64 9.22
CA PHE A 477 0.80 -18.95 8.91
C PHE A 477 -0.05 -18.79 10.17
N ASN A 478 0.14 -17.65 10.80
CA ASN A 478 -0.61 -17.16 11.93
C ASN A 478 -0.65 -15.63 11.83
N PRO A 479 -1.81 -14.97 11.97
CA PRO A 479 -1.93 -13.52 11.76
C PRO A 479 -0.97 -12.68 12.61
N MET A 480 -0.83 -13.02 13.91
CA MET A 480 0.06 -12.30 14.81
C MET A 480 1.53 -12.47 14.44
N LYS A 481 1.96 -13.69 14.16
CA LYS A 481 3.34 -13.97 13.76
C LYS A 481 3.70 -13.33 12.42
N ALA A 482 2.77 -13.32 11.48
CA ALA A 482 2.95 -12.67 10.19
C ALA A 482 3.12 -11.14 10.34
N MET A 483 2.26 -10.51 11.16
CA MET A 483 2.39 -9.09 11.47
C MET A 483 3.75 -8.77 12.08
N LEU A 484 4.18 -9.52 13.10
CA LEU A 484 5.48 -9.28 13.76
C LEU A 484 6.65 -9.38 12.77
N ARG A 485 6.67 -10.36 11.86
CA ARG A 485 7.70 -10.45 10.81
C ARG A 485 7.78 -9.20 9.93
N VAL A 486 6.65 -8.55 9.72
CA VAL A 486 6.57 -7.32 8.90
C VAL A 486 7.01 -6.10 9.66
N VAL A 487 6.51 -5.91 10.90
CA VAL A 487 6.57 -4.63 11.60
C VAL A 487 7.58 -4.56 12.74
N ASP A 488 7.99 -5.71 13.30
CA ASP A 488 8.94 -5.71 14.43
C ASP A 488 10.37 -5.47 13.97
N LYS A 489 10.64 -4.22 13.57
CA LYS A 489 11.92 -3.72 13.08
C LYS A 489 12.16 -2.34 13.65
N GLU A 490 13.40 -2.08 14.10
CA GLU A 490 13.80 -0.78 14.67
C GLU A 490 13.64 0.37 13.69
N GLU A 491 13.79 0.14 12.39
CA GLU A 491 13.61 1.16 11.36
C GLU A 491 12.20 1.76 11.32
N PHE A 492 11.20 1.09 11.89
CA PHE A 492 9.84 1.59 12.01
C PHE A 492 9.58 2.34 13.33
N ASN A 493 10.49 2.27 14.27
CA ASN A 493 10.42 3.08 15.47
C ASN A 493 10.75 4.54 15.13
N PHE A 494 9.77 5.42 15.28
CA PHE A 494 9.92 6.87 15.04
C PHE A 494 9.99 7.69 16.34
N LEU A 495 10.15 7.04 17.49
CA LEU A 495 10.36 7.71 18.77
C LEU A 495 11.84 7.79 19.10
N LYS A 496 12.20 8.78 19.91
CA LYS A 496 13.56 8.95 20.43
C LYS A 496 13.99 7.73 21.22
N ASN A 497 15.28 7.43 21.19
CA ASN A 497 15.87 6.39 22.02
C ASN A 497 15.60 6.68 23.51
N GLY A 498 15.36 5.62 24.29
CA GLY A 498 15.06 5.72 25.72
C GLY A 498 13.60 5.94 26.09
N VAL A 499 12.70 6.23 25.14
CA VAL A 499 11.26 6.40 25.46
C VAL A 499 10.61 5.13 26.02
N PHE A 500 11.16 3.96 25.74
CA PHE A 500 10.70 2.67 26.25
C PHE A 500 11.45 2.17 27.48
N GLU A 501 12.64 2.75 27.77
CA GLU A 501 13.51 2.31 28.88
C GLU A 501 13.05 2.84 30.26
N GLU A 502 12.30 3.96 30.30
CA GLU A 502 11.88 4.59 31.55
C GLU A 502 10.74 3.89 32.32
N ARG A 503 10.19 2.77 31.82
CA ARG A 503 9.06 2.06 32.45
C ARG A 503 9.44 0.74 33.12
N GLY A 504 10.72 0.49 33.31
CA GLY A 504 11.22 -0.74 33.95
C GLY A 504 11.46 -0.63 35.46
N VAL A 505 11.01 0.43 36.13
CA VAL A 505 11.16 0.60 37.59
C VAL A 505 9.86 1.19 38.14
N ASP A 506 8.91 0.29 38.46
CA ASP A 506 7.99 0.38 39.61
C ASP A 506 7.32 -0.98 39.83
#